data_9bac247304d5c5a6ec319ccddfef6b5b
#
_entry.id   9bac247304d5c5a6ec319ccddfef6b5b
#
_cell.length_a   1.000
_cell.length_b   1.000
_cell.length_c   1.000
_cell.angle_alpha   90.00
_cell.angle_beta   90.00
_cell.angle_gamma   90.00
#
_symmetry.space_group_name_H-M   'P 1'
#
loop_
_entity.id
_entity.type
_entity.pdbx_description
1 polymer ?
#
loop_
_entity_poly.entity_id
_entity_poly.type
_entity_poly.pdbx_seq_one_letter_code
_entity_poly.pdbx_strand_id
1 'polypeptide(L)'
;MSTEQPQRRTGAGYEADPSEVGRVLLLYSGGLDTSVMLKWIQDHYEAEVVCLTVNLGQPGEDYAVIEDKARRLGAIECHVVDARERFAHEYIARAIRANAIYGNGYPLFTALGRPLIAELAVEQARASGCDTIAHGCTGKGNDQVRIEATIAALAPELKVIAPVRSWQMGR
;
A
#
# COMPACT_ATOMS: atom_id res chain seq x y z
N MET A 1 -26.04 2.50 -29.84
CA MET A 1 -24.76 2.81 -29.14
C MET A 1 -25.10 2.95 -27.68
N SER A 2 -25.00 1.87 -26.92
CA SER A 2 -25.22 1.88 -25.47
C SER A 2 -23.95 2.37 -24.79
N THR A 3 -24.03 3.54 -24.20
CA THR A 3 -22.99 4.06 -23.31
C THR A 3 -23.11 3.30 -21.98
N GLU A 4 -22.34 2.24 -21.81
CA GLU A 4 -22.12 1.66 -20.47
C GLU A 4 -21.43 2.70 -19.60
N GLN A 5 -22.19 3.23 -18.64
CA GLN A 5 -21.61 4.02 -17.56
C GLN A 5 -20.75 3.09 -16.70
N PRO A 6 -19.53 3.50 -16.31
CA PRO A 6 -18.72 2.70 -15.40
C PRO A 6 -19.52 2.51 -14.10
N GLN A 7 -19.76 1.26 -13.74
CA GLN A 7 -20.42 0.90 -12.50
C GLN A 7 -19.68 1.53 -11.34
N ARG A 8 -20.33 2.48 -10.64
CA ARG A 8 -19.84 2.98 -9.35
C ARG A 8 -19.76 1.78 -8.42
N ARG A 9 -18.53 1.45 -7.99
CA ARG A 9 -18.30 0.47 -6.92
C ARG A 9 -19.01 0.99 -5.66
N THR A 10 -20.20 0.49 -5.42
CA THR A 10 -20.96 0.75 -4.20
C THR A 10 -20.63 -0.35 -3.20
N GLY A 11 -19.96 0.02 -2.14
CA GLY A 11 -19.71 -0.84 -1.00
C GLY A 11 -18.24 -1.12 -0.77
N ALA A 12 -17.86 -1.08 0.48
CA ALA A 12 -16.52 -1.30 1.00
C ALA A 12 -16.09 -2.79 0.94
N GLY A 13 -16.17 -3.40 -0.22
CA GLY A 13 -15.60 -4.71 -0.48
C GLY A 13 -14.13 -4.52 -0.85
N TYR A 14 -13.24 -4.70 0.10
CA TYR A 14 -11.79 -4.70 -0.10
C TYR A 14 -11.28 -6.10 -0.44
N GLU A 15 -12.15 -6.91 -0.94
CA GLU A 15 -11.91 -8.22 -1.51
C GLU A 15 -12.25 -8.12 -3.00
N ALA A 16 -11.27 -8.38 -3.85
CA ALA A 16 -11.51 -8.58 -5.27
C ALA A 16 -11.99 -10.01 -5.49
N ASP A 17 -12.67 -10.27 -6.60
CA ASP A 17 -12.96 -11.64 -7.02
C ASP A 17 -11.63 -12.38 -7.24
N PRO A 18 -11.40 -13.55 -6.61
CA PRO A 18 -10.15 -14.30 -6.78
C PRO A 18 -9.79 -14.58 -8.24
N SER A 19 -10.78 -14.79 -9.10
CA SER A 19 -10.56 -15.02 -10.53
C SER A 19 -10.02 -13.81 -11.30
N GLU A 20 -10.12 -12.62 -10.71
CA GLU A 20 -9.67 -11.37 -11.31
C GLU A 20 -8.29 -10.89 -10.78
N VAL A 21 -7.70 -11.57 -9.80
CA VAL A 21 -6.43 -11.21 -9.18
C VAL A 21 -5.33 -12.14 -9.68
N GLY A 22 -4.39 -11.60 -10.44
CA GLY A 22 -3.28 -12.37 -11.00
C GLY A 22 -1.96 -12.13 -10.29
N ARG A 23 -1.53 -10.88 -10.23
CA ARG A 23 -0.28 -10.48 -9.56
C ARG A 23 -0.52 -9.29 -8.64
N VAL A 24 -0.13 -9.42 -7.39
CA VAL A 24 -0.39 -8.46 -6.33
C VAL A 24 0.88 -7.74 -5.89
N LEU A 25 0.86 -6.41 -5.85
CA LEU A 25 1.87 -5.63 -5.13
C LEU A 25 1.40 -5.45 -3.69
N LEU A 26 2.15 -6.00 -2.74
CA LEU A 26 1.89 -5.85 -1.31
C LEU A 26 2.77 -4.75 -0.70
N LEU A 27 2.15 -3.72 -0.09
CA LEU A 27 2.85 -2.79 0.78
C LEU A 27 3.32 -3.55 2.04
N TYR A 28 4.62 -3.86 2.08
CA TYR A 28 5.20 -4.79 3.03
C TYR A 28 6.11 -4.08 4.02
N SER A 29 5.82 -4.20 5.31
CA SER A 29 6.63 -3.60 6.38
C SER A 29 7.59 -4.59 7.06
N GLY A 30 7.56 -5.88 6.70
CA GLY A 30 8.30 -6.92 7.43
C GLY A 30 7.69 -7.31 8.78
N GLY A 31 6.65 -6.60 9.24
CA GLY A 31 5.92 -6.91 10.47
C GLY A 31 5.07 -8.18 10.37
N LEU A 32 4.47 -8.59 11.50
CA LEU A 32 3.66 -9.79 11.58
C LEU A 32 2.45 -9.71 10.63
N ASP A 33 1.68 -8.62 10.71
CA ASP A 33 0.43 -8.47 9.96
C ASP A 33 0.67 -8.59 8.45
N THR A 34 1.68 -7.87 7.92
CA THR A 34 2.00 -7.93 6.48
C THR A 34 2.61 -9.26 6.05
N SER A 35 3.30 -9.97 6.96
CA SER A 35 3.82 -11.31 6.69
C SER A 35 2.69 -12.36 6.61
N VAL A 36 1.68 -12.24 7.47
CA VAL A 36 0.47 -13.07 7.38
C VAL A 36 -0.30 -12.76 6.10
N MET A 37 -0.44 -11.47 5.76
CA MET A 37 -1.08 -11.04 4.51
C MET A 37 -0.40 -11.63 3.28
N LEU A 38 0.93 -11.61 3.22
CA LEU A 38 1.69 -12.17 2.12
C LEU A 38 1.29 -13.63 1.86
N LYS A 39 1.29 -14.44 2.91
CA LYS A 39 0.91 -15.84 2.80
C LYS A 39 -0.57 -16.03 2.47
N TRP A 40 -1.43 -15.26 3.11
CA TRP A 40 -2.87 -15.34 2.89
C TRP A 40 -3.26 -14.96 1.45
N ILE A 41 -2.63 -13.93 0.86
CA ILE A 41 -2.88 -13.53 -0.53
C ILE A 41 -2.50 -14.65 -1.49
N GLN A 42 -1.34 -15.28 -1.30
CA GLN A 42 -0.90 -16.41 -2.10
C GLN A 42 -1.91 -17.58 -2.04
N ASP A 43 -2.37 -17.93 -0.84
CA ASP A 43 -3.24 -19.09 -0.63
C ASP A 43 -4.69 -18.81 -1.04
N HIS A 44 -5.19 -17.58 -0.85
CA HIS A 44 -6.59 -17.22 -1.09
C HIS A 44 -6.87 -16.83 -2.55
N TYR A 45 -5.94 -16.10 -3.17
CA TYR A 45 -6.08 -15.66 -4.55
C TYR A 45 -5.28 -16.50 -5.55
N GLU A 46 -4.49 -17.46 -5.08
CA GLU A 46 -3.51 -18.20 -5.91
C GLU A 46 -2.60 -17.26 -6.72
N ALA A 47 -2.34 -16.08 -6.19
CA ALA A 47 -1.68 -14.98 -6.87
C ALA A 47 -0.17 -14.93 -6.59
N GLU A 48 0.59 -14.46 -7.57
CA GLU A 48 1.99 -14.07 -7.37
C GLU A 48 2.05 -12.77 -6.56
N VAL A 49 2.95 -12.69 -5.58
CA VAL A 49 3.09 -11.50 -4.74
C VAL A 49 4.46 -10.86 -4.90
N VAL A 50 4.45 -9.59 -5.27
CA VAL A 50 5.60 -8.67 -5.25
C VAL A 50 5.49 -7.82 -3.99
N CYS A 51 6.56 -7.74 -3.19
CA CYS A 51 6.59 -6.90 -2.00
C CYS A 51 7.25 -5.55 -2.29
N LEU A 52 6.69 -4.48 -1.72
CA LEU A 52 7.27 -3.14 -1.74
C LEU A 52 7.42 -2.62 -0.31
N THR A 53 8.66 -2.31 0.06
CA THR A 53 9.02 -1.61 1.30
C THR A 53 9.56 -0.23 0.96
N VAL A 54 9.05 0.81 1.61
CA VAL A 54 9.46 2.19 1.35
C VAL A 54 10.19 2.76 2.55
N ASN A 55 11.42 3.21 2.34
CA ASN A 55 12.21 3.93 3.32
C ASN A 55 11.91 5.43 3.25
N LEU A 56 11.22 5.95 4.26
CA LEU A 56 10.96 7.39 4.45
C LEU A 56 11.86 7.99 5.54
N GLY A 57 12.83 7.24 6.08
CA GLY A 57 13.69 7.64 7.19
C GLY A 57 13.21 7.17 8.56
N GLN A 58 12.34 6.16 8.63
CA GLN A 58 11.95 5.54 9.89
C GLN A 58 13.15 4.86 10.56
N PRO A 59 13.37 5.08 11.87
CA PRO A 59 14.52 4.49 12.57
C PRO A 59 14.30 3.01 12.88
N GLY A 60 15.40 2.26 12.93
CA GLY A 60 15.41 0.88 13.44
C GLY A 60 15.00 -0.20 12.45
N GLU A 61 14.79 0.14 11.17
CA GLU A 61 14.46 -0.82 10.13
C GLU A 61 15.72 -1.45 9.54
N ASP A 62 15.76 -2.78 9.51
CA ASP A 62 16.76 -3.55 8.74
C ASP A 62 16.13 -4.05 7.44
N TYR A 63 16.36 -3.32 6.38
CA TYR A 63 15.75 -3.60 5.07
C TYR A 63 16.25 -4.92 4.46
N ALA A 64 17.48 -5.35 4.76
CA ALA A 64 17.99 -6.64 4.29
C ALA A 64 17.24 -7.81 4.95
N VAL A 65 16.95 -7.69 6.24
CA VAL A 65 16.13 -8.68 6.96
C VAL A 65 14.69 -8.70 6.45
N ILE A 66 14.12 -7.53 6.16
CA ILE A 66 12.76 -7.41 5.61
C ILE A 66 12.68 -8.10 4.24
N GLU A 67 13.64 -7.84 3.37
CA GLU A 67 13.69 -8.43 2.03
C GLU A 67 13.88 -9.96 2.09
N ASP A 68 14.82 -10.45 2.89
CA ASP A 68 15.05 -11.89 3.07
C ASP A 68 13.79 -12.59 3.62
N LYS A 69 13.12 -11.97 4.58
CA LYS A 69 11.86 -12.49 5.14
C LYS A 69 10.75 -12.56 4.09
N ALA A 70 10.57 -11.54 3.26
CA ALA A 70 9.59 -11.55 2.18
C ALA A 70 9.84 -12.72 1.20
N ARG A 71 11.09 -12.91 0.78
CA ARG A 71 11.49 -14.00 -0.11
C ARG A 71 11.26 -15.38 0.49
N ARG A 72 11.61 -15.57 1.77
CA ARG A 72 11.35 -16.83 2.50
C ARG A 72 9.85 -17.15 2.62
N LEU A 73 9.01 -16.14 2.66
CA LEU A 73 7.55 -16.29 2.68
C LEU A 73 6.93 -16.47 1.29
N GLY A 74 7.76 -16.53 0.23
CA GLY A 74 7.32 -16.84 -1.12
C GLY A 74 6.99 -15.63 -1.99
N ALA A 75 7.39 -14.40 -1.61
CA ALA A 75 7.33 -13.27 -2.52
C ALA A 75 8.24 -13.54 -3.73
N ILE A 76 7.71 -13.32 -4.94
CA ILE A 76 8.49 -13.51 -6.18
C ILE A 76 9.55 -12.43 -6.34
N GLU A 77 9.25 -11.22 -5.87
CA GLU A 77 10.16 -10.07 -5.83
C GLU A 77 9.93 -9.30 -4.52
N CYS A 78 10.99 -8.63 -4.04
CA CYS A 78 10.87 -7.66 -2.95
C CYS A 78 11.73 -6.44 -3.29
N HIS A 79 11.08 -5.30 -3.39
CA HIS A 79 11.72 -4.03 -3.68
C HIS A 79 11.79 -3.17 -2.43
N VAL A 80 12.97 -2.63 -2.15
CA VAL A 80 13.18 -1.64 -1.09
C VAL A 80 13.52 -0.31 -1.78
N VAL A 81 12.62 0.65 -1.65
CA VAL A 81 12.78 1.97 -2.29
C VAL A 81 13.19 3.00 -1.24
N ASP A 82 14.37 3.61 -1.44
CA ASP A 82 14.79 4.76 -0.64
C ASP A 82 14.13 6.03 -1.16
N ALA A 83 13.11 6.49 -0.46
CA ALA A 83 12.34 7.68 -0.82
C ALA A 83 12.62 8.88 0.10
N ARG A 84 13.68 8.84 0.91
CA ARG A 84 13.98 9.88 1.91
C ARG A 84 14.14 11.27 1.30
N GLU A 85 14.89 11.39 0.21
CA GLU A 85 15.09 12.68 -0.47
C GLU A 85 13.79 13.19 -1.09
N ARG A 86 13.07 12.33 -1.81
CA ARG A 86 11.77 12.69 -2.41
C ARG A 86 10.77 13.13 -1.32
N PHE A 87 10.70 12.39 -0.22
CA PHE A 87 9.84 12.73 0.91
C PHE A 87 10.21 14.08 1.52
N ALA A 88 11.50 14.34 1.76
CA ALA A 88 11.97 15.59 2.34
C ALA A 88 11.66 16.79 1.44
N HIS A 89 11.95 16.70 0.14
CA HIS A 89 11.84 17.83 -0.78
C HIS A 89 10.42 18.08 -1.28
N GLU A 90 9.68 17.04 -1.61
CA GLU A 90 8.36 17.20 -2.24
C GLU A 90 7.22 17.27 -1.23
N TYR A 91 7.37 16.69 -0.03
CA TYR A 91 6.32 16.63 0.96
C TYR A 91 6.64 17.46 2.20
N ILE A 92 7.73 17.18 2.90
CA ILE A 92 8.07 17.84 4.16
C ILE A 92 8.36 19.34 3.93
N ALA A 93 9.16 19.68 2.95
CA ALA A 93 9.49 21.08 2.66
C ALA A 93 8.24 21.90 2.29
N ARG A 94 7.28 21.31 1.59
CA ARG A 94 5.99 21.98 1.29
C ARG A 94 5.15 22.16 2.55
N ALA A 95 5.07 21.15 3.41
CA ALA A 95 4.34 21.23 4.67
C ALA A 95 4.90 22.30 5.59
N ILE A 96 6.24 22.41 5.69
CA ILE A 96 6.92 23.46 6.47
C ILE A 96 6.57 24.84 5.91
N ARG A 97 6.67 25.05 4.60
CA ARG A 97 6.33 26.35 3.96
C ARG A 97 4.87 26.74 4.17
N ALA A 98 3.98 25.76 4.21
CA ALA A 98 2.55 25.96 4.46
C ALA A 98 2.21 26.07 5.95
N ASN A 99 3.19 25.95 6.86
CA ASN A 99 2.97 25.83 8.30
C ASN A 99 1.89 24.78 8.65
N ALA A 100 1.93 23.64 7.94
CA ALA A 100 0.92 22.60 8.04
C ALA A 100 1.11 21.80 9.34
N ILE A 101 0.43 22.22 10.38
CA ILE A 101 0.39 21.57 11.69
C ILE A 101 -1.06 21.21 11.99
N TYR A 102 -1.30 19.99 12.44
CA TYR A 102 -2.63 19.51 12.82
C TYR A 102 -2.87 19.73 14.32
N GLY A 103 -3.97 20.39 14.65
CA GLY A 103 -4.35 20.67 16.04
C GLY A 103 -3.27 21.43 16.82
N ASN A 104 -2.96 20.97 18.02
CA ASN A 104 -2.05 21.66 18.94
C ASN A 104 -0.57 21.23 18.78
N GLY A 105 -0.07 21.05 17.56
CA GLY A 105 1.36 20.82 17.31
C GLY A 105 1.74 19.44 16.75
N TYR A 106 0.80 18.66 16.21
CA TYR A 106 1.11 17.39 15.54
C TYR A 106 1.61 17.63 14.09
N PRO A 107 2.87 17.30 13.79
CA PRO A 107 3.47 17.54 12.48
C PRO A 107 3.18 16.40 11.49
N LEU A 108 1.98 16.15 11.13
CA LEU A 108 1.43 15.33 10.02
C LEU A 108 2.33 14.22 9.41
N PHE A 109 3.24 13.58 10.14
CA PHE A 109 4.22 12.62 9.61
C PHE A 109 3.58 11.52 8.74
N THR A 110 2.66 10.76 9.33
CA THR A 110 2.02 9.67 8.60
C THR A 110 1.12 10.17 7.48
N ALA A 111 0.46 11.31 7.70
CA ALA A 111 -0.41 11.90 6.71
C ALA A 111 0.32 12.30 5.43
N LEU A 112 1.56 12.79 5.55
CA LEU A 112 2.39 13.18 4.42
C LEU A 112 3.05 11.99 3.73
N GLY A 113 3.43 10.95 4.49
CA GLY A 113 4.11 9.78 3.94
C GLY A 113 3.19 8.85 3.15
N ARG A 114 1.90 8.74 3.50
CA ARG A 114 0.98 7.79 2.86
C ARG A 114 0.73 8.06 1.37
N PRO A 115 0.53 9.29 0.91
CA PRO A 115 0.43 9.58 -0.51
C PRO A 115 1.67 9.17 -1.29
N LEU A 116 2.88 9.49 -0.80
CA LEU A 116 4.11 9.08 -1.46
C LEU A 116 4.27 7.56 -1.54
N ILE A 117 3.93 6.84 -0.46
CA ILE A 117 3.94 5.37 -0.48
C ILE A 117 2.97 4.84 -1.56
N ALA A 118 1.80 5.44 -1.68
CA ALA A 118 0.81 5.04 -2.69
C ALA A 118 1.27 5.37 -4.13
N GLU A 119 1.92 6.52 -4.35
CA GLU A 119 2.54 6.86 -5.63
C GLU A 119 3.59 5.82 -6.05
N LEU A 120 4.52 5.50 -5.14
CA LEU A 120 5.55 4.49 -5.37
C LEU A 120 4.95 3.09 -5.56
N ALA A 121 3.84 2.78 -4.89
CA ALA A 121 3.13 1.54 -5.10
C ALA A 121 2.54 1.45 -6.51
N VAL A 122 1.97 2.52 -7.04
CA VAL A 122 1.46 2.57 -8.42
C VAL A 122 2.60 2.45 -9.42
N GLU A 123 3.71 3.18 -9.21
CA GLU A 123 4.91 3.10 -10.06
C GLU A 123 5.45 1.67 -10.11
N GLN A 124 5.61 1.02 -8.95
CA GLN A 124 6.14 -0.33 -8.86
C GLN A 124 5.14 -1.39 -9.37
N ALA A 125 3.85 -1.23 -9.12
CA ALA A 125 2.84 -2.15 -9.62
C ALA A 125 2.84 -2.20 -11.15
N ARG A 126 2.93 -1.05 -11.80
CA ARG A 126 3.04 -0.97 -13.26
C ARG A 126 4.36 -1.57 -13.77
N ALA A 127 5.49 -1.29 -13.09
CA ALA A 127 6.80 -1.83 -13.46
C ALA A 127 6.88 -3.35 -13.35
N SER A 128 6.24 -3.94 -12.34
CA SER A 128 6.21 -5.39 -12.09
C SER A 128 5.01 -6.10 -12.72
N GLY A 129 4.16 -5.39 -13.49
CA GLY A 129 2.98 -5.97 -14.14
C GLY A 129 1.92 -6.48 -13.16
N CYS A 130 1.78 -5.83 -11.99
CA CYS A 130 0.74 -6.15 -11.02
C CYS A 130 -0.60 -5.51 -11.42
N ASP A 131 -1.68 -6.24 -11.25
CA ASP A 131 -3.04 -5.79 -11.49
C ASP A 131 -3.76 -5.32 -10.22
N THR A 132 -3.16 -5.60 -9.07
CA THR A 132 -3.76 -5.36 -7.75
C THR A 132 -2.72 -4.83 -6.77
N ILE A 133 -3.11 -3.87 -5.92
CA ILE A 133 -2.30 -3.40 -4.80
C ILE A 133 -2.95 -3.85 -3.50
N ALA A 134 -2.15 -4.41 -2.58
CA ALA A 134 -2.58 -4.83 -1.24
C ALA A 134 -1.96 -3.97 -0.15
N HIS A 135 -2.73 -3.62 0.89
CA HIS A 135 -2.21 -2.92 2.05
C HIS A 135 -2.83 -3.41 3.36
N GLY A 136 -2.07 -3.28 4.47
CA GLY A 136 -2.45 -3.70 5.82
C GLY A 136 -3.09 -2.61 6.69
N CYS A 137 -3.64 -1.56 6.10
CA CYS A 137 -4.30 -0.53 6.90
C CYS A 137 -5.61 -1.04 7.48
N THR A 138 -5.82 -0.76 8.77
CA THR A 138 -7.07 -1.09 9.46
C THR A 138 -8.19 -0.11 9.07
N GLY A 139 -9.45 -0.51 9.25
CA GLY A 139 -10.61 0.34 8.98
C GLY A 139 -10.81 1.50 9.96
N LYS A 140 -9.96 1.62 11.00
CA LYS A 140 -10.14 2.59 12.11
C LYS A 140 -9.29 3.86 11.96
N GLY A 141 -8.60 4.06 10.85
CA GLY A 141 -7.72 5.22 10.65
C GLY A 141 -7.89 5.87 9.29
N ASN A 142 -7.26 7.04 9.11
CA ASN A 142 -7.28 7.78 7.85
C ASN A 142 -6.22 7.27 6.84
N ASP A 143 -5.32 6.39 7.23
CA ASP A 143 -4.22 5.93 6.38
C ASP A 143 -4.72 5.18 5.15
N GLN A 144 -5.74 4.34 5.34
CA GLN A 144 -6.43 3.66 4.24
C GLN A 144 -6.97 4.64 3.20
N VAL A 145 -7.67 5.69 3.65
CA VAL A 145 -8.28 6.69 2.75
C VAL A 145 -7.19 7.40 1.94
N ARG A 146 -6.06 7.75 2.56
CA ARG A 146 -4.95 8.41 1.89
C ARG A 146 -4.32 7.53 0.82
N ILE A 147 -4.10 6.24 1.13
CA ILE A 147 -3.53 5.27 0.18
C ILE A 147 -4.53 5.01 -0.96
N GLU A 148 -5.76 4.64 -0.63
CA GLU A 148 -6.76 4.24 -1.62
C GLU A 148 -7.17 5.41 -2.53
N ALA A 149 -7.35 6.62 -1.96
CA ALA A 149 -7.66 7.81 -2.76
C ALA A 149 -6.52 8.19 -3.72
N THR A 150 -5.27 8.03 -3.29
CA THR A 150 -4.09 8.29 -4.15
C THR A 150 -4.02 7.26 -5.27
N ILE A 151 -4.19 5.97 -4.96
CA ILE A 151 -4.20 4.91 -5.98
C ILE A 151 -5.34 5.15 -6.97
N ALA A 152 -6.56 5.43 -6.49
CA ALA A 152 -7.72 5.68 -7.35
C ALA A 152 -7.55 6.89 -8.27
N ALA A 153 -6.81 7.91 -7.83
CA ALA A 153 -6.52 9.09 -8.62
C ALA A 153 -5.44 8.84 -9.70
N LEU A 154 -4.43 8.02 -9.39
CA LEU A 154 -3.27 7.80 -10.25
C LEU A 154 -3.42 6.58 -11.17
N ALA A 155 -4.15 5.58 -10.72
CA ALA A 155 -4.29 4.28 -11.38
C ALA A 155 -5.67 3.66 -11.11
N PRO A 156 -6.75 4.25 -11.65
CA PRO A 156 -8.11 3.75 -11.44
C PRO A 156 -8.32 2.33 -11.99
N GLU A 157 -7.44 1.87 -12.86
CA GLU A 157 -7.42 0.52 -13.41
C GLU A 157 -6.96 -0.54 -12.41
N LEU A 158 -6.14 -0.16 -11.40
CA LEU A 158 -5.62 -1.10 -10.42
C LEU A 158 -6.67 -1.41 -9.36
N LYS A 159 -6.78 -2.68 -9.01
CA LYS A 159 -7.60 -3.14 -7.89
C LYS A 159 -6.88 -2.87 -6.56
N VAL A 160 -7.65 -2.65 -5.50
CA VAL A 160 -7.11 -2.51 -4.15
C VAL A 160 -7.75 -3.53 -3.24
N ILE A 161 -6.94 -4.30 -2.51
CA ILE A 161 -7.38 -5.24 -1.50
C ILE A 161 -6.79 -4.87 -0.13
N ALA A 162 -7.58 -5.02 0.92
CA ALA A 162 -7.19 -4.70 2.29
C ALA A 162 -7.63 -5.83 3.24
N PRO A 163 -6.98 -6.99 3.22
CA PRO A 163 -7.43 -8.19 3.93
C PRO A 163 -7.63 -7.99 5.44
N VAL A 164 -6.77 -7.19 6.08
CA VAL A 164 -6.88 -6.90 7.53
C VAL A 164 -8.23 -6.30 7.93
N ARG A 165 -8.94 -5.69 6.98
CA ARG A 165 -10.25 -5.07 7.24
C ARG A 165 -11.40 -6.08 7.20
N SER A 166 -11.27 -7.12 6.38
CA SER A 166 -12.23 -8.22 6.29
C SER A 166 -12.02 -9.24 7.41
N TRP A 167 -10.81 -9.34 7.92
CA TRP A 167 -10.52 -10.27 9.01
C TRP A 167 -11.13 -9.77 10.32
N GLN A 168 -12.04 -10.54 10.88
CA GLN A 168 -12.59 -10.31 12.22
C GLN A 168 -11.63 -10.80 13.32
N MET A 169 -10.33 -10.57 13.15
CA MET A 169 -9.34 -10.94 14.15
C MET A 169 -9.26 -9.86 15.21
N GLY A 170 -9.79 -10.15 16.42
CA GLY A 170 -9.51 -9.35 17.60
C GLY A 170 -8.03 -9.47 18.00
N ARG A 171 -7.40 -8.35 18.32
CA ARG A 171 -6.12 -8.35 19.02
C ARG A 171 -6.31 -8.62 20.47
#